data_bb94e67a80830f3325db9929b8bfee22
#
_entry.id   bb94e67a80830f3325db9929b8bfee22
#
_cell.length_a   1.000
_cell.length_b   1.000
_cell.length_c   1.000
_cell.angle_alpha   90.00
_cell.angle_beta   90.00
_cell.angle_gamma   90.00
#
_symmetry.space_group_name_H-M   'P 1'
#
loop_
_entity.id
_entity.type
_entity.pdbx_description
1 polymer ?
#
loop_
_entity_poly.entity_id
_entity_poly.type
_entity_poly.pdbx_seq_one_letter_code
_entity_poly.pdbx_strand_id
1 'polypeptide(L)'
;VGDVLRNSVGLNVADQGKNLRVTGMTATTITFAETLTTVSGPVATWSFTRPGRVLINPAPGSIIRRYFTIEEHEIDIDGSEIFTDAVFGMMKFSMQPDGEVLFDPSWTGTGQFESKTGVGAPHFTGPTEPTEAPLSVADATVRLGSSDLVDMTAFELTVNLGLNAPVVAASKYSPDVFDGQMSIGGSLTALRSDLGRVAQFLDEDQLSLHVLTVGNEDNPQSFISIYVPNFTFGGVDKSALSRQGGARTQQLAIPEDLVGIDSRGGAYDPTMIKIQVSNAA
;
A
#
# COMPACT_ATOMS: atom_id res chain seq x y z
N VAL A 1 13.17 9.25 -0.12
CA VAL A 1 13.30 7.83 0.26
C VAL A 1 11.92 7.19 0.21
N GLY A 2 11.88 5.87 -0.06
CA GLY A 2 10.61 5.15 -0.23
C GLY A 2 9.94 5.35 -1.60
N ASP A 3 10.52 6.12 -2.51
CA ASP A 3 10.08 6.21 -3.90
C ASP A 3 10.67 5.06 -4.72
N VAL A 4 9.97 4.68 -5.77
CA VAL A 4 10.48 3.84 -6.85
C VAL A 4 10.88 4.73 -8.00
N LEU A 5 12.13 4.63 -8.43
CA LEU A 5 12.67 5.35 -9.57
C LEU A 5 13.01 4.41 -10.71
N ARG A 6 13.04 4.94 -11.94
CA ARG A 6 13.56 4.26 -13.12
C ARG A 6 14.67 5.08 -13.73
N ASN A 7 15.69 4.39 -14.15
CA ASN A 7 16.81 5.01 -14.88
C ASN A 7 16.63 4.81 -16.37
N SER A 8 16.79 5.89 -17.13
CA SER A 8 16.82 5.84 -18.59
C SER A 8 18.21 6.08 -19.17
N VAL A 9 19.09 6.73 -18.40
CA VAL A 9 20.45 7.07 -18.81
C VAL A 9 21.38 7.03 -17.61
N GLY A 10 22.56 6.49 -17.78
CA GLY A 10 23.64 6.55 -16.79
C GLY A 10 23.94 5.22 -16.10
N LEU A 11 22.95 4.35 -15.89
CA LEU A 11 23.18 2.99 -15.43
C LEU A 11 23.61 2.05 -16.57
N ASN A 12 24.09 0.88 -16.19
CA ASN A 12 24.31 -0.22 -17.13
C ASN A 12 22.98 -0.54 -17.86
N VAL A 13 23.06 -0.89 -19.15
CA VAL A 13 21.88 -1.21 -19.96
C VAL A 13 21.02 -2.31 -19.32
N ALA A 14 21.66 -3.27 -18.63
CA ALA A 14 20.96 -4.32 -17.90
C ALA A 14 20.11 -3.83 -16.72
N ASP A 15 20.35 -2.61 -16.23
CA ASP A 15 19.63 -2.02 -15.10
C ASP A 15 18.71 -0.86 -15.51
N GLN A 16 18.72 -0.48 -16.78
CA GLN A 16 17.79 0.52 -17.30
C GLN A 16 16.36 -0.05 -17.37
N GLY A 17 15.38 0.77 -17.02
CA GLY A 17 13.97 0.37 -17.01
C GLY A 17 13.52 -0.41 -15.78
N LYS A 18 14.44 -0.87 -14.93
CA LYS A 18 14.09 -1.55 -13.67
C LYS A 18 13.46 -0.59 -12.67
N ASN A 19 12.58 -1.12 -11.84
CA ASN A 19 12.05 -0.40 -10.66
C ASN A 19 13.12 -0.44 -9.56
N LEU A 20 13.61 0.73 -9.18
CA LEU A 20 14.67 0.91 -8.18
C LEU A 20 14.09 1.56 -6.93
N ARG A 21 14.05 0.82 -5.81
CA ARG A 21 13.52 1.32 -4.54
C ARG A 21 14.58 2.17 -3.83
N VAL A 22 14.28 3.44 -3.60
CA VAL A 22 15.19 4.39 -2.94
C VAL A 22 15.20 4.13 -1.44
N THR A 23 16.34 3.70 -0.91
CA THR A 23 16.55 3.44 0.52
C THR A 23 17.31 4.56 1.23
N GLY A 24 18.04 5.39 0.49
CA GLY A 24 18.75 6.54 1.04
C GLY A 24 19.04 7.57 -0.02
N MET A 25 19.14 8.83 0.40
CA MET A 25 19.52 9.94 -0.47
C MET A 25 20.29 10.99 0.32
N THR A 26 21.38 11.47 -0.28
CA THR A 26 22.16 12.62 0.19
C THR A 26 22.20 13.67 -0.91
N ALA A 27 22.92 14.77 -0.71
CA ALA A 27 23.11 15.79 -1.75
C ALA A 27 23.81 15.26 -3.02
N THR A 28 24.57 14.18 -2.90
CA THR A 28 25.42 13.65 -3.99
C THR A 28 25.20 12.17 -4.30
N THR A 29 24.43 11.45 -3.49
CA THR A 29 24.24 10.00 -3.66
C THR A 29 22.78 9.60 -3.54
N ILE A 30 22.37 8.61 -4.33
CA ILE A 30 21.10 7.91 -4.19
C ILE A 30 21.45 6.44 -3.94
N THR A 31 20.88 5.85 -2.91
CA THR A 31 21.05 4.45 -2.55
C THR A 31 19.76 3.69 -2.86
N PHE A 32 19.90 2.56 -3.54
CA PHE A 32 18.80 1.68 -3.91
C PHE A 32 18.84 0.38 -3.11
N ALA A 33 17.70 -0.28 -3.00
CA ALA A 33 17.61 -1.62 -2.44
C ALA A 33 18.21 -2.66 -3.40
N GLU A 34 18.05 -2.44 -4.69
CA GLU A 34 18.47 -3.34 -5.77
C GLU A 34 19.99 -3.27 -5.95
N THR A 35 20.58 -4.44 -6.22
CA THR A 35 21.99 -4.52 -6.62
C THR A 35 22.13 -4.11 -8.07
N LEU A 36 22.94 -3.08 -8.31
CA LEU A 36 23.19 -2.55 -9.65
C LEU A 36 24.50 -3.07 -10.22
N THR A 37 24.50 -3.26 -11.53
CA THR A 37 25.71 -3.63 -12.28
C THR A 37 26.67 -2.43 -12.33
N THR A 38 27.93 -2.69 -12.03
CA THR A 38 28.96 -1.64 -12.07
C THR A 38 29.09 -1.06 -13.46
N VAL A 39 29.10 0.27 -13.55
CA VAL A 39 29.41 1.01 -14.79
C VAL A 39 30.91 1.34 -14.77
N SER A 40 31.61 0.95 -15.82
CA SER A 40 33.05 1.27 -15.96
C SER A 40 33.23 2.70 -16.46
N GLY A 41 33.92 3.52 -15.68
CA GLY A 41 34.26 4.90 -16.02
C GLY A 41 33.23 5.95 -15.54
N PRO A 42 33.57 7.23 -15.67
CA PRO A 42 32.70 8.31 -15.24
C PRO A 42 31.49 8.43 -16.17
N VAL A 43 30.30 8.57 -15.60
CA VAL A 43 29.05 8.83 -16.32
C VAL A 43 28.77 10.31 -16.29
N ALA A 44 28.71 10.95 -17.44
CA ALA A 44 28.52 12.39 -17.56
C ALA A 44 27.08 12.85 -17.25
N THR A 45 26.11 11.98 -17.47
CA THR A 45 24.68 12.30 -17.30
C THR A 45 23.92 11.13 -16.71
N TRP A 46 23.13 11.41 -15.69
CA TRP A 46 22.19 10.48 -15.06
C TRP A 46 20.78 11.00 -15.26
N SER A 47 19.87 10.13 -15.66
CA SER A 47 18.46 10.47 -15.77
C SER A 47 17.62 9.45 -15.00
N PHE A 48 16.96 9.93 -13.97
CA PHE A 48 15.99 9.17 -13.19
C PHE A 48 14.61 9.79 -13.30
N THR A 49 13.62 8.97 -13.49
CA THR A 49 12.21 9.37 -13.46
C THR A 49 11.52 8.68 -12.30
N ARG A 50 10.58 9.39 -11.67
CA ARG A 50 9.65 8.80 -10.71
C ARG A 50 8.34 8.49 -11.46
N PRO A 51 8.09 7.23 -11.84
CA PRO A 51 6.92 6.88 -12.63
C PRO A 51 5.64 6.95 -11.78
N GLY A 52 4.53 7.21 -12.44
CA GLY A 52 3.21 7.17 -11.85
C GLY A 52 2.88 8.33 -10.91
N ARG A 53 2.03 8.04 -9.94
CA ARG A 53 1.56 9.00 -8.93
C ARG A 53 1.96 8.54 -7.54
N VAL A 54 2.26 9.50 -6.68
CA VAL A 54 2.61 9.25 -5.27
C VAL A 54 1.56 9.89 -4.38
N LEU A 55 1.06 9.12 -3.44
CA LEU A 55 0.17 9.53 -2.35
C LEU A 55 0.98 9.51 -1.05
N ILE A 56 0.89 10.58 -0.30
CA ILE A 56 1.46 10.74 1.05
C ILE A 56 0.42 11.37 1.96
N ASN A 57 0.62 11.33 3.26
CA ASN A 57 -0.20 12.11 4.18
C ASN A 57 -0.14 13.60 3.81
N PRO A 58 -1.26 14.27 3.64
CA PRO A 58 -1.26 15.71 3.41
C PRO A 58 -0.80 16.45 4.67
N ALA A 59 -0.22 17.62 4.47
CA ALA A 59 0.01 18.53 5.58
C ALA A 59 -1.34 18.98 6.21
N PRO A 60 -1.40 19.27 7.51
CA PRO A 60 -2.61 19.80 8.14
C PRO A 60 -3.17 20.99 7.35
N GLY A 61 -4.46 20.97 7.06
CA GLY A 61 -5.15 21.98 6.24
C GLY A 61 -5.04 21.80 4.72
N SER A 62 -4.32 20.79 4.23
CA SER A 62 -4.22 20.44 2.81
C SER A 62 -5.01 19.20 2.43
N ILE A 63 -5.91 18.74 3.28
CA ILE A 63 -6.77 17.58 3.02
C ILE A 63 -7.79 17.95 1.96
N ILE A 64 -7.78 17.20 0.86
CA ILE A 64 -8.77 17.33 -0.21
C ILE A 64 -9.81 16.23 -0.04
N ARG A 65 -10.99 16.62 0.44
CA ARG A 65 -12.12 15.70 0.55
C ARG A 65 -12.78 15.52 -0.83
N ARG A 66 -13.05 14.28 -1.19
CA ARG A 66 -13.76 13.93 -2.43
C ARG A 66 -14.96 13.07 -2.09
N TYR A 67 -16.12 13.44 -2.61
CA TYR A 67 -17.33 12.67 -2.50
C TYR A 67 -17.54 11.86 -3.76
N PHE A 68 -18.01 10.65 -3.58
CA PHE A 68 -18.26 9.69 -4.66
C PHE A 68 -19.71 9.24 -4.59
N THR A 69 -20.27 8.93 -5.76
CA THR A 69 -21.50 8.17 -5.88
C THR A 69 -21.12 6.76 -6.27
N ILE A 70 -21.60 5.79 -5.52
CA ILE A 70 -21.32 4.37 -5.72
C ILE A 70 -22.63 3.70 -6.10
N GLU A 71 -22.61 2.88 -7.14
CA GLU A 71 -23.72 2.07 -7.56
C GLU A 71 -23.39 0.59 -7.35
N GLU A 72 -24.32 -0.13 -6.74
CA GLU A 72 -24.38 -1.58 -6.74
C GLU A 72 -25.53 -2.00 -7.66
N HIS A 73 -25.20 -2.58 -8.80
CA HIS A 73 -26.18 -3.00 -9.81
C HIS A 73 -26.33 -4.51 -9.80
N GLU A 74 -27.55 -4.96 -9.47
CA GLU A 74 -27.94 -6.36 -9.49
C GLU A 74 -28.70 -6.67 -10.79
N ILE A 75 -28.01 -7.35 -11.72
CA ILE A 75 -28.51 -7.61 -13.07
C ILE A 75 -29.69 -8.56 -13.05
N ASP A 76 -29.75 -9.53 -12.15
CA ASP A 76 -30.76 -10.57 -12.05
C ASP A 76 -32.15 -10.05 -11.63
N ILE A 77 -32.17 -8.97 -10.87
CA ILE A 77 -33.42 -8.30 -10.44
C ILE A 77 -33.67 -6.96 -11.13
N ASP A 78 -32.80 -6.57 -12.07
CA ASP A 78 -32.86 -5.28 -12.78
C ASP A 78 -32.99 -4.10 -11.80
N GLY A 79 -32.13 -4.11 -10.77
CA GLY A 79 -32.16 -3.17 -9.67
C GLY A 79 -30.78 -2.54 -9.42
N SER A 80 -30.78 -1.30 -8.98
CA SER A 80 -29.57 -0.56 -8.57
C SER A 80 -29.77 0.10 -7.22
N GLU A 81 -28.80 -0.05 -6.35
CA GLU A 81 -28.66 0.73 -5.12
C GLU A 81 -27.57 1.79 -5.33
N ILE A 82 -27.92 3.05 -5.10
CA ILE A 82 -27.06 4.21 -5.36
C ILE A 82 -26.78 4.89 -4.04
N PHE A 83 -25.52 4.87 -3.63
CA PHE A 83 -25.02 5.51 -2.41
C PHE A 83 -24.39 6.84 -2.79
N THR A 84 -24.93 7.94 -2.30
CA THR A 84 -24.40 9.29 -2.53
C THR A 84 -23.54 9.74 -1.35
N ASP A 85 -22.69 10.75 -1.60
CA ASP A 85 -21.83 11.38 -0.58
C ASP A 85 -20.89 10.40 0.14
N ALA A 86 -20.49 9.33 -0.55
CA ALA A 86 -19.53 8.40 -0.03
C ALA A 86 -18.11 8.97 -0.08
N VAL A 87 -17.40 8.90 1.04
CA VAL A 87 -16.00 9.27 1.15
C VAL A 87 -15.17 8.01 1.39
N PHE A 88 -14.05 7.90 0.74
CA PHE A 88 -13.11 6.80 0.95
C PHE A 88 -12.58 6.83 2.39
N GLY A 89 -12.81 5.77 3.16
CA GLY A 89 -12.54 5.74 4.59
C GLY A 89 -11.44 4.79 5.02
N MET A 90 -11.34 3.63 4.37
CA MET A 90 -10.36 2.62 4.73
C MET A 90 -9.92 1.85 3.50
N MET A 91 -8.67 1.42 3.50
CA MET A 91 -8.11 0.51 2.51
C MET A 91 -7.37 -0.62 3.20
N LYS A 92 -7.75 -1.84 2.90
CA LYS A 92 -7.01 -3.03 3.29
C LYS A 92 -6.25 -3.55 2.08
N PHE A 93 -4.97 -3.79 2.29
CA PHE A 93 -4.08 -4.41 1.31
C PHE A 93 -3.68 -5.77 1.86
N SER A 94 -3.83 -6.84 1.07
CA SER A 94 -3.46 -8.17 1.50
C SER A 94 -2.78 -8.97 0.41
N MET A 95 -1.82 -9.79 0.83
CA MET A 95 -1.05 -10.70 -0.01
C MET A 95 -0.97 -12.06 0.68
N GLN A 96 -1.27 -13.12 -0.08
CA GLN A 96 -1.10 -14.50 0.36
C GLN A 96 -0.35 -15.28 -0.72
N PRO A 97 0.40 -16.33 -0.34
CA PRO A 97 1.11 -17.16 -1.32
C PRO A 97 0.16 -17.71 -2.38
N ASP A 98 0.65 -17.80 -3.59
CA ASP A 98 -0.08 -18.34 -4.76
C ASP A 98 -1.39 -17.60 -5.10
N GLY A 99 -1.52 -16.35 -4.63
CA GLY A 99 -2.69 -15.51 -4.85
C GLY A 99 -2.40 -14.21 -5.58
N GLU A 100 -3.44 -13.44 -5.70
CA GLU A 100 -3.41 -12.08 -6.21
C GLU A 100 -3.22 -11.09 -5.05
N VAL A 101 -2.72 -9.91 -5.39
CA VAL A 101 -2.71 -8.78 -4.47
C VAL A 101 -4.12 -8.21 -4.38
N LEU A 102 -4.71 -8.24 -3.20
CA LEU A 102 -6.07 -7.76 -2.97
C LEU A 102 -6.09 -6.38 -2.34
N PHE A 103 -6.99 -5.55 -2.84
CA PHE A 103 -7.34 -4.25 -2.30
C PHE A 103 -8.82 -4.24 -1.93
N ASP A 104 -9.11 -4.04 -0.66
CA ASP A 104 -10.48 -3.92 -0.16
C ASP A 104 -10.73 -2.48 0.30
N PRO A 105 -11.32 -1.62 -0.55
CA PRO A 105 -11.70 -0.27 -0.16
C PRO A 105 -12.97 -0.30 0.69
N SER A 106 -13.03 0.59 1.69
CA SER A 106 -14.25 0.83 2.46
C SER A 106 -14.63 2.30 2.39
N TRP A 107 -15.92 2.55 2.33
CA TRP A 107 -16.48 3.87 2.15
C TRP A 107 -17.37 4.25 3.33
N THR A 108 -17.33 5.51 3.73
CA THR A 108 -18.20 6.07 4.75
C THR A 108 -19.05 7.16 4.09
N GLY A 109 -20.35 7.03 4.17
CA GLY A 109 -21.32 7.98 3.59
C GLY A 109 -22.22 8.61 4.64
N THR A 110 -23.01 9.59 4.23
CA THR A 110 -24.00 10.24 5.08
C THR A 110 -25.23 9.37 5.38
N GLY A 111 -25.33 8.20 4.75
CA GLY A 111 -26.47 7.28 4.83
C GLY A 111 -27.55 7.57 3.81
N GLN A 112 -27.35 8.50 2.90
CA GLN A 112 -28.28 8.75 1.79
C GLN A 112 -28.11 7.67 0.73
N PHE A 113 -29.22 7.03 0.39
CA PHE A 113 -29.22 6.07 -0.70
C PHE A 113 -30.54 6.13 -1.47
N GLU A 114 -30.51 5.73 -2.72
CA GLU A 114 -31.66 5.64 -3.63
C GLU A 114 -31.68 4.26 -4.27
N SER A 115 -32.83 3.60 -4.34
CA SER A 115 -32.99 2.38 -5.11
C SER A 115 -33.74 2.68 -6.40
N LYS A 116 -33.26 2.11 -7.51
CA LYS A 116 -33.86 2.23 -8.83
C LYS A 116 -34.11 0.85 -9.44
N THR A 117 -35.18 0.71 -10.20
CA THR A 117 -35.54 -0.54 -10.90
C THR A 117 -35.97 -0.26 -12.32
N GLY A 118 -35.85 -1.24 -13.21
CA GLY A 118 -36.28 -1.16 -14.59
C GLY A 118 -35.59 -0.04 -15.36
N VAL A 119 -36.36 0.86 -15.96
CA VAL A 119 -35.81 1.94 -16.82
C VAL A 119 -34.82 2.87 -16.10
N GLY A 120 -34.87 2.90 -14.78
CA GLY A 120 -33.93 3.70 -13.96
C GLY A 120 -32.62 3.01 -13.59
N ALA A 121 -32.48 1.71 -13.90
CA ALA A 121 -31.31 0.91 -13.67
C ALA A 121 -30.66 0.49 -15.00
N PRO A 122 -29.35 0.40 -15.14
CA PRO A 122 -28.35 0.96 -14.21
C PRO A 122 -28.32 2.50 -14.20
N HIS A 123 -27.88 3.09 -13.11
CA HIS A 123 -27.73 4.55 -13.00
C HIS A 123 -26.52 5.02 -13.84
N PHE A 124 -25.40 4.34 -13.75
CA PHE A 124 -24.24 4.59 -14.59
C PHE A 124 -24.29 3.71 -15.85
N THR A 125 -24.26 4.34 -17.02
CA THR A 125 -24.24 3.63 -18.30
C THR A 125 -22.85 3.44 -18.84
N GLY A 126 -22.54 2.24 -19.32
CA GLY A 126 -21.28 1.92 -19.98
C GLY A 126 -20.06 1.97 -19.06
N PRO A 127 -20.04 1.24 -17.93
CA PRO A 127 -18.86 1.13 -17.12
C PRO A 127 -17.71 0.54 -17.95
N THR A 128 -16.50 1.08 -17.75
CA THR A 128 -15.30 0.54 -18.40
C THR A 128 -14.74 -0.55 -17.51
N GLU A 129 -14.66 -1.76 -18.03
CA GLU A 129 -14.00 -2.85 -17.34
C GLU A 129 -12.48 -2.66 -17.37
N PRO A 130 -11.76 -2.96 -16.27
CA PRO A 130 -10.32 -2.96 -16.27
C PRO A 130 -9.80 -4.07 -17.18
N THR A 131 -8.86 -3.74 -18.06
CA THR A 131 -8.24 -4.67 -19.02
C THR A 131 -6.87 -5.18 -18.56
N GLU A 132 -6.35 -4.64 -17.47
CA GLU A 132 -5.03 -5.02 -16.94
C GLU A 132 -5.12 -6.31 -16.13
N ALA A 133 -4.06 -7.13 -16.21
CA ALA A 133 -3.96 -8.33 -15.41
C ALA A 133 -3.80 -7.97 -13.92
N PRO A 134 -4.32 -8.78 -13.00
CA PRO A 134 -4.13 -8.59 -11.59
C PRO A 134 -2.65 -8.69 -11.21
N LEU A 135 -2.25 -8.01 -10.14
CA LEU A 135 -0.89 -8.07 -9.61
C LEU A 135 -0.68 -9.41 -8.89
N SER A 136 0.36 -10.13 -9.29
CA SER A 136 0.74 -11.39 -8.66
C SER A 136 1.54 -11.18 -7.38
N VAL A 137 1.28 -11.98 -6.37
CA VAL A 137 2.11 -12.02 -5.15
C VAL A 137 3.47 -12.64 -5.42
N ALA A 138 3.60 -13.51 -6.41
CA ALA A 138 4.87 -14.13 -6.79
C ALA A 138 5.93 -13.09 -7.23
N ASP A 139 5.47 -12.00 -7.85
CA ASP A 139 6.33 -10.90 -8.33
C ASP A 139 6.46 -9.76 -7.29
N ALA A 140 6.01 -10.00 -6.06
CA ALA A 140 6.11 -9.03 -4.99
C ALA A 140 7.45 -9.13 -4.27
N THR A 141 8.01 -7.96 -3.95
CA THR A 141 9.19 -7.86 -3.09
C THR A 141 8.83 -7.08 -1.84
N VAL A 142 9.22 -7.61 -0.68
CA VAL A 142 8.99 -6.99 0.63
C VAL A 142 10.33 -6.77 1.31
N ARG A 143 10.58 -5.54 1.71
CA ARG A 143 11.79 -5.14 2.43
C ARG A 143 11.42 -4.67 3.82
N LEU A 144 12.06 -5.26 4.82
CA LEU A 144 11.91 -4.88 6.21
C LEU A 144 13.25 -4.29 6.71
N GLY A 145 13.22 -3.02 7.09
CA GLY A 145 14.44 -2.30 7.47
C GLY A 145 15.47 -2.31 6.34
N SER A 146 16.59 -2.97 6.56
CA SER A 146 17.70 -3.05 5.60
C SER A 146 17.73 -4.30 4.73
N SER A 147 16.81 -5.26 4.93
CA SER A 147 16.86 -6.58 4.29
C SER A 147 15.57 -6.91 3.56
N ASP A 148 15.68 -7.53 2.40
CA ASP A 148 14.53 -8.09 1.70
C ASP A 148 14.08 -9.40 2.35
N LEU A 149 12.77 -9.58 2.48
CA LEU A 149 12.16 -10.78 3.05
C LEU A 149 11.90 -11.78 1.92
N VAL A 150 12.53 -12.94 2.03
CA VAL A 150 12.36 -14.05 1.07
C VAL A 150 11.51 -15.20 1.65
N ASP A 151 11.09 -15.07 2.90
CA ASP A 151 10.42 -16.11 3.68
C ASP A 151 9.02 -15.68 4.16
N MET A 152 8.47 -14.61 3.59
CA MET A 152 7.13 -14.12 3.87
C MET A 152 6.08 -15.10 3.33
N THR A 153 5.09 -15.41 4.15
CA THR A 153 3.96 -16.28 3.77
C THR A 153 2.62 -15.55 3.75
N ALA A 154 2.49 -14.41 4.42
CA ALA A 154 1.31 -13.55 4.31
C ALA A 154 1.65 -12.14 4.75
N PHE A 155 0.96 -11.17 4.17
CA PHE A 155 1.04 -9.77 4.54
C PHE A 155 -0.33 -9.13 4.50
N GLU A 156 -0.61 -8.31 5.48
CA GLU A 156 -1.83 -7.52 5.56
C GLU A 156 -1.49 -6.13 6.10
N LEU A 157 -1.98 -5.11 5.43
CA LEU A 157 -1.85 -3.72 5.87
C LEU A 157 -3.20 -3.01 5.70
N THR A 158 -3.64 -2.34 6.74
CA THR A 158 -4.87 -1.54 6.75
C THR A 158 -4.51 -0.09 6.99
N VAL A 159 -5.01 0.77 6.13
CA VAL A 159 -4.95 2.23 6.26
C VAL A 159 -6.37 2.70 6.56
N ASN A 160 -6.59 3.28 7.73
CA ASN A 160 -7.88 3.78 8.16
C ASN A 160 -7.80 5.30 8.35
N LEU A 161 -8.67 6.04 7.68
CA LEU A 161 -8.73 7.50 7.78
C LEU A 161 -9.54 7.98 8.98
N GLY A 162 -10.12 7.06 9.76
CA GLY A 162 -10.86 7.36 10.98
C GLY A 162 -12.13 8.19 10.74
N LEU A 163 -12.75 8.05 9.57
CA LEU A 163 -13.94 8.82 9.21
C LEU A 163 -15.13 8.51 10.13
N ASN A 164 -15.93 9.51 10.44
CA ASN A 164 -17.13 9.37 11.24
C ASN A 164 -18.28 10.17 10.62
N ALA A 165 -19.46 9.55 10.55
CA ALA A 165 -20.70 10.15 10.04
C ALA A 165 -21.82 10.04 11.11
N PRO A 166 -21.81 10.91 12.16
CA PRO A 166 -22.77 10.81 13.25
C PRO A 166 -24.16 11.22 12.79
N VAL A 167 -25.16 10.41 13.14
CA VAL A 167 -26.58 10.75 12.93
C VAL A 167 -27.00 11.79 13.97
N VAL A 168 -27.68 12.84 13.54
CA VAL A 168 -28.17 13.91 14.41
C VAL A 168 -29.66 13.74 14.72
N ALA A 169 -30.11 14.31 15.81
CA ALA A 169 -31.50 14.27 16.21
C ALA A 169 -32.41 14.89 15.12
N ALA A 170 -33.55 14.27 14.88
CA ALA A 170 -34.53 14.66 13.87
C ALA A 170 -34.06 14.53 12.39
N SER A 171 -32.95 13.85 12.12
CA SER A 171 -32.52 13.48 10.78
C SER A 171 -32.35 11.97 10.64
N LYS A 172 -32.64 11.44 9.46
CA LYS A 172 -32.32 10.04 9.11
C LYS A 172 -30.87 9.87 8.65
N TYR A 173 -30.21 10.96 8.34
CA TYR A 173 -28.90 10.98 7.69
C TYR A 173 -27.92 11.81 8.51
N SER A 174 -26.64 11.50 8.37
CA SER A 174 -25.60 12.37 8.87
C SER A 174 -25.55 13.69 8.11
N PRO A 175 -25.29 14.82 8.73
CA PRO A 175 -25.14 16.09 8.02
C PRO A 175 -23.90 16.13 7.14
N ASP A 176 -22.84 15.37 7.49
CA ASP A 176 -21.58 15.30 6.78
C ASP A 176 -20.77 14.10 7.25
N VAL A 177 -19.72 13.77 6.50
CA VAL A 177 -18.67 12.81 6.90
C VAL A 177 -17.51 13.62 7.47
N PHE A 178 -17.15 13.37 8.72
CA PHE A 178 -16.09 14.09 9.43
C PHE A 178 -14.79 13.33 9.37
N ASP A 179 -13.68 14.05 9.18
CA ASP A 179 -12.34 13.49 9.19
C ASP A 179 -11.93 13.14 10.64
N GLY A 180 -11.31 12.00 10.82
CA GLY A 180 -10.71 11.55 12.06
C GLY A 180 -9.20 11.51 12.00
N GLN A 181 -8.61 10.78 12.93
CA GLN A 181 -7.19 10.51 12.94
C GLN A 181 -6.90 9.31 12.07
N MET A 182 -5.98 9.47 11.11
CA MET A 182 -5.49 8.36 10.29
C MET A 182 -4.67 7.41 11.14
N SER A 183 -4.91 6.12 10.98
CA SER A 183 -4.13 5.03 11.58
C SER A 183 -3.71 4.03 10.51
N ILE A 184 -2.60 3.35 10.77
CA ILE A 184 -2.06 2.30 9.90
C ILE A 184 -1.70 1.13 10.79
N GLY A 185 -2.26 -0.03 10.50
CA GLY A 185 -1.96 -1.25 11.22
C GLY A 185 -1.89 -2.45 10.27
N GLY A 186 -1.40 -3.57 10.75
CA GLY A 186 -1.32 -4.76 9.92
C GLY A 186 -0.58 -5.91 10.57
N SER A 187 -0.25 -6.88 9.76
CA SER A 187 0.55 -8.02 10.18
C SER A 187 1.39 -8.59 9.04
N LEU A 188 2.52 -9.15 9.42
CA LEU A 188 3.43 -9.86 8.53
C LEU A 188 3.60 -11.28 9.08
N THR A 189 3.36 -12.28 8.27
CA THR A 189 3.64 -13.68 8.60
C THR A 189 4.80 -14.18 7.76
N ALA A 190 5.78 -14.77 8.42
CA ALA A 190 6.96 -15.30 7.75
C ALA A 190 7.37 -16.65 8.34
N LEU A 191 8.13 -17.42 7.57
CA LEU A 191 8.77 -18.62 8.07
C LEU A 191 9.75 -18.26 9.21
N ARG A 192 9.75 -19.08 10.23
CA ARG A 192 10.66 -18.88 11.35
C ARG A 192 12.00 -19.55 11.08
N SER A 193 12.92 -18.81 10.49
CA SER A 193 14.28 -19.26 10.18
C SER A 193 15.26 -18.99 11.34
N ASP A 194 15.04 -17.89 12.07
CA ASP A 194 15.92 -17.44 13.14
C ASP A 194 15.18 -16.69 14.28
N LEU A 195 15.90 -16.07 15.17
CA LEU A 195 15.40 -15.27 16.28
C LEU A 195 15.55 -13.76 16.06
N GLY A 196 16.07 -13.33 14.93
CA GLY A 196 16.36 -11.91 14.67
C GLY A 196 15.13 -11.02 14.79
N ARG A 197 13.98 -11.46 14.24
CA ARG A 197 12.73 -10.69 14.34
C ARG A 197 12.17 -10.62 15.77
N VAL A 198 12.42 -11.65 16.57
CA VAL A 198 12.07 -11.63 18.00
C VAL A 198 12.95 -10.65 18.75
N ALA A 199 14.23 -10.58 18.41
CA ALA A 199 15.16 -9.59 18.97
C ALA A 199 14.72 -8.16 18.59
N GLN A 200 14.40 -7.90 17.32
CA GLN A 200 13.87 -6.59 16.87
C GLN A 200 12.61 -6.15 17.63
N PHE A 201 11.72 -7.10 17.97
CA PHE A 201 10.57 -6.81 18.80
C PHE A 201 10.96 -6.49 20.25
N LEU A 202 11.89 -7.27 20.84
CA LEU A 202 12.32 -7.07 22.22
C LEU A 202 13.14 -5.79 22.41
N ASP A 203 13.89 -5.40 21.40
CA ASP A 203 14.73 -4.20 21.39
C ASP A 203 13.94 -2.94 20.97
N GLU A 204 12.65 -3.10 20.63
CA GLU A 204 11.74 -2.03 20.15
C GLU A 204 12.34 -1.27 18.95
N ASP A 205 12.98 -2.00 18.04
CA ASP A 205 13.62 -1.42 16.87
C ASP A 205 12.64 -0.64 16.01
N GLN A 206 13.02 0.58 15.62
CA GLN A 206 12.31 1.36 14.62
C GLN A 206 12.63 0.82 13.23
N LEU A 207 11.62 0.33 12.56
CA LEU A 207 11.72 -0.34 11.27
C LEU A 207 10.98 0.45 10.18
N SER A 208 11.38 0.19 8.95
CA SER A 208 10.62 0.60 7.76
C SER A 208 10.18 -0.63 6.98
N LEU A 209 9.03 -0.52 6.33
CA LEU A 209 8.49 -1.55 5.46
C LEU A 209 8.34 -0.98 4.05
N HIS A 210 8.84 -1.69 3.04
CA HIS A 210 8.69 -1.32 1.64
C HIS A 210 8.21 -2.53 0.85
N VAL A 211 6.98 -2.47 0.39
CA VAL A 211 6.35 -3.50 -0.45
C VAL A 211 6.31 -2.97 -1.88
N LEU A 212 6.78 -3.74 -2.83
CA LEU A 212 6.68 -3.45 -4.26
C LEU A 212 6.07 -4.66 -4.94
N THR A 213 4.97 -4.47 -5.63
CA THR A 213 4.30 -5.48 -6.46
C THR A 213 4.29 -5.02 -7.91
N VAL A 214 4.66 -5.89 -8.83
CA VAL A 214 4.69 -5.60 -10.27
C VAL A 214 3.70 -6.50 -11.00
N GLY A 215 3.14 -6.01 -12.09
CA GLY A 215 2.20 -6.79 -12.89
C GLY A 215 2.89 -7.83 -13.78
N ASN A 216 4.13 -7.57 -14.15
CA ASN A 216 4.94 -8.47 -14.99
C ASN A 216 6.42 -8.12 -14.81
N GLU A 217 7.27 -9.11 -14.50
CA GLU A 217 8.72 -8.91 -14.34
C GLU A 217 9.42 -8.46 -15.63
N ASP A 218 8.97 -8.96 -16.78
CA ASP A 218 9.54 -8.58 -18.09
C ASP A 218 9.17 -7.15 -18.49
N ASN A 219 8.04 -6.65 -17.99
CA ASN A 219 7.58 -5.29 -18.21
C ASN A 219 7.09 -4.68 -16.89
N PRO A 220 7.99 -4.26 -16.00
CA PRO A 220 7.66 -3.82 -14.64
C PRO A 220 7.06 -2.40 -14.58
N GLN A 221 6.41 -1.94 -15.66
CA GLN A 221 5.87 -0.58 -15.75
C GLN A 221 4.62 -0.41 -14.91
N SER A 222 3.78 -1.43 -14.84
CA SER A 222 2.62 -1.45 -13.95
C SER A 222 3.05 -1.99 -12.59
N PHE A 223 2.96 -1.14 -11.56
CA PHE A 223 3.34 -1.53 -10.21
C PHE A 223 2.58 -0.72 -9.15
N ILE A 224 2.53 -1.30 -7.95
CA ILE A 224 2.13 -0.62 -6.73
C ILE A 224 3.27 -0.77 -5.71
N SER A 225 3.68 0.34 -5.14
CA SER A 225 4.68 0.38 -4.08
C SER A 225 4.06 1.02 -2.84
N ILE A 226 4.21 0.36 -1.69
CA ILE A 226 3.75 0.83 -0.38
C ILE A 226 4.96 0.93 0.52
N TYR A 227 5.20 2.10 1.08
CA TYR A 227 6.29 2.35 2.01
C TYR A 227 5.75 2.92 3.32
N VAL A 228 6.01 2.21 4.42
CA VAL A 228 5.77 2.66 5.80
C VAL A 228 7.12 2.98 6.42
N PRO A 229 7.43 4.26 6.66
CA PRO A 229 8.78 4.69 7.00
C PRO A 229 9.23 4.37 8.42
N ASN A 230 8.27 4.31 9.35
CA ASN A 230 8.59 4.22 10.78
C ASN A 230 7.48 3.47 11.53
N PHE A 231 7.83 2.29 12.03
CA PHE A 231 6.97 1.51 12.90
C PHE A 231 7.80 0.60 13.81
N THR A 232 7.16 0.08 14.85
CA THR A 232 7.72 -0.93 15.76
C THR A 232 6.76 -2.12 15.85
N PHE A 233 7.26 -3.32 15.98
CA PHE A 233 6.42 -4.49 16.19
C PHE A 233 5.76 -4.47 17.57
N GLY A 234 4.45 -4.70 17.63
CA GLY A 234 3.70 -4.77 18.88
C GLY A 234 3.51 -6.18 19.43
N GLY A 235 3.85 -7.20 18.66
CA GLY A 235 3.74 -8.59 19.08
C GLY A 235 4.37 -9.56 18.09
N VAL A 236 4.80 -10.70 18.61
CA VAL A 236 5.35 -11.82 17.82
C VAL A 236 4.67 -13.10 18.27
N ASP A 237 3.74 -13.58 17.46
CA ASP A 237 3.06 -14.85 17.69
C ASP A 237 3.75 -15.96 16.91
N LYS A 238 3.90 -17.12 17.55
CA LYS A 238 4.61 -18.28 16.99
C LYS A 238 3.64 -19.44 16.78
N SER A 239 3.74 -20.08 15.61
CA SER A 239 2.98 -21.30 15.38
C SER A 239 3.36 -22.40 16.39
N ALA A 240 2.38 -23.20 16.79
CA ALA A 240 2.59 -24.32 17.69
C ALA A 240 3.57 -25.35 17.11
N LEU A 241 4.25 -26.06 17.99
CA LEU A 241 5.07 -27.23 17.59
C LEU A 241 4.15 -28.39 17.18
N SER A 242 4.26 -28.81 15.92
CA SER A 242 3.57 -29.99 15.44
C SER A 242 4.46 -31.24 15.52
N ARG A 243 3.94 -32.35 16.00
CA ARG A 243 4.64 -33.65 15.98
C ARG A 243 4.73 -34.24 14.57
N GLN A 244 3.85 -33.78 13.65
CA GLN A 244 3.82 -34.26 12.26
C GLN A 244 4.85 -33.58 11.37
N GLY A 245 5.64 -32.65 11.94
CA GLY A 245 6.55 -31.80 11.15
C GLY A 245 5.83 -30.64 10.48
N GLY A 246 6.53 -29.91 9.64
CA GLY A 246 6.06 -28.74 8.93
C GLY A 246 6.88 -27.50 9.26
N ALA A 247 6.83 -26.53 8.35
CA ALA A 247 7.50 -25.24 8.54
C ALA A 247 6.84 -24.47 9.69
N ARG A 248 7.65 -23.89 10.56
CA ARG A 248 7.15 -23.01 11.61
C ARG A 248 7.03 -21.60 11.05
N THR A 249 5.96 -20.94 11.40
CA THR A 249 5.71 -19.55 11.07
C THR A 249 5.76 -18.66 12.32
N GLN A 250 6.00 -17.41 12.11
CA GLN A 250 5.84 -16.34 13.10
C GLN A 250 5.04 -15.20 12.47
N GLN A 251 4.06 -14.72 13.21
CA GLN A 251 3.29 -13.54 12.85
C GLN A 251 3.79 -12.36 13.66
N LEU A 252 4.07 -11.27 12.96
CA LEU A 252 4.56 -10.02 13.50
C LEU A 252 3.44 -8.99 13.36
N ALA A 253 2.94 -8.50 14.49
CA ALA A 253 1.88 -7.50 14.50
C ALA A 253 2.48 -6.08 14.32
N ILE A 254 1.84 -5.28 13.49
CA ILE A 254 2.09 -3.84 13.32
C ILE A 254 0.85 -3.12 13.88
N PRO A 255 0.85 -2.74 15.17
CA PRO A 255 -0.29 -2.06 15.76
C PRO A 255 -0.41 -0.62 15.25
N GLU A 256 -1.63 -0.12 15.19
CA GLU A 256 -1.95 1.21 14.68
C GLU A 256 -1.30 2.36 15.48
N ASP A 257 -1.10 2.17 16.77
CA ASP A 257 -0.49 3.14 17.69
C ASP A 257 1.05 3.13 17.65
N LEU A 258 1.66 2.15 17.00
CA LEU A 258 3.12 2.03 16.86
C LEU A 258 3.63 2.40 15.44
N VAL A 259 2.78 2.98 14.60
CA VAL A 259 3.17 3.53 13.30
C VAL A 259 3.25 5.05 13.40
N GLY A 260 4.42 5.59 13.12
CA GLY A 260 4.73 7.01 13.25
C GLY A 260 5.03 7.71 11.93
N ILE A 261 5.02 9.03 11.99
CA ILE A 261 5.47 9.89 10.88
C ILE A 261 7.01 9.82 10.80
N ASP A 262 7.54 9.81 9.59
CA ASP A 262 8.97 9.97 9.39
C ASP A 262 9.41 11.38 9.76
N SER A 263 10.20 11.49 10.81
CA SER A 263 10.68 12.78 11.33
C SER A 263 12.13 13.11 10.92
N ARG A 264 12.77 12.28 10.10
CA ARG A 264 14.19 12.44 9.73
C ARG A 264 14.46 13.69 8.90
N GLY A 265 13.47 14.19 8.16
CA GLY A 265 13.63 15.37 7.30
C GLY A 265 14.53 15.15 6.08
N GLY A 266 14.86 16.23 5.37
CA GLY A 266 15.73 16.17 4.20
C GLY A 266 15.11 15.40 3.03
N ALA A 267 15.63 14.22 2.70
CA ALA A 267 15.15 13.35 1.64
C ALA A 267 13.96 12.46 2.05
N TYR A 268 13.51 12.56 3.29
CA TYR A 268 12.40 11.79 3.83
C TYR A 268 11.16 12.67 3.92
N ASP A 269 10.05 12.19 3.35
CA ASP A 269 8.77 12.87 3.46
C ASP A 269 8.17 12.67 4.85
N PRO A 270 7.60 13.72 5.49
CA PRO A 270 6.96 13.62 6.79
C PRO A 270 5.59 12.92 6.65
N THR A 271 5.60 11.62 6.46
CA THR A 271 4.40 10.81 6.21
C THR A 271 4.43 9.52 7.01
N MET A 272 3.28 8.97 7.35
CA MET A 272 3.12 7.62 7.93
C MET A 272 3.16 6.55 6.85
N ILE A 273 2.74 6.90 5.63
CA ILE A 273 2.70 5.98 4.49
C ILE A 273 2.96 6.75 3.21
N LYS A 274 3.61 6.10 2.27
CA LYS A 274 3.77 6.54 0.90
C LYS A 274 3.28 5.42 -0.02
N ILE A 275 2.35 5.73 -0.90
CA ILE A 275 1.84 4.79 -1.90
C ILE A 275 2.17 5.36 -3.27
N GLN A 276 2.90 4.60 -4.07
CA GLN A 276 3.22 4.96 -5.45
C GLN A 276 2.56 3.96 -6.39
N VAL A 277 1.79 4.45 -7.33
CA VAL A 277 1.07 3.65 -8.32
C VAL A 277 1.49 4.09 -9.70
N SER A 278 1.90 3.15 -10.52
CA SER A 278 2.21 3.36 -11.93
C SER A 278 1.48 2.32 -12.77
N ASN A 279 0.79 2.80 -13.77
CA ASN A 279 0.19 2.01 -14.85
C ASN A 279 0.72 2.51 -16.21
N ALA A 280 1.93 3.07 -16.22
CA ALA A 280 2.51 3.57 -17.45
C ALA A 280 2.78 2.41 -18.40
N ALA A 281 2.13 2.47 -19.55
CA ALA A 281 2.42 1.64 -20.70
C ALA A 281 3.78 2.05 -21.32
#